data_9f7522fed520789f6c3d02fe62ba350c
#
_entry.id   9f7522fed520789f6c3d02fe62ba350c
#
_cell.length_a   1.000
_cell.length_b   1.000
_cell.length_c   1.000
_cell.angle_alpha   90.00
_cell.angle_beta   90.00
_cell.angle_gamma   90.00
#
_symmetry.space_group_name_H-M   'P 1'
#
loop_
_entity.id
_entity.type
_entity.pdbx_description
1 polymer ?
#
loop_
_entity_poly.entity_id
_entity_poly.type
_entity_poly.pdbx_seq_one_letter_code
_entity_poly.pdbx_strand_id
1 'polypeptide(L)'
;MKKYIKEIFLNLIITTGVSITLFLVNRYFAFYLGVQNLGLMKLFTQLLAYLNLAEIGLASASTYALYKPLAEKNYKQISIVINTITSLYNKIFLFILMVGLFLNPIIPFFIKDKIIDKNIYLYWSLYVISTALSYSFVKYSVLFTADQKFGFVRLVQGGSRIFCQLLQILVIIKLQSFLIFILLLILDNIIQYIFYKIHYKRYYSYIFKIEVKDKSITKNLKNLFWHKIGGLIVFNTDLILISKFISLEIVGIYASYQMIIQMIMTIINIVLNVLKPKIGKFIAENSKEKIFNYWRNLNILFLGISIIFSFCTYKLINNFIVLWLGQRFILSKLIVFLIMINLFIQCFRGVMEIFKDGSGFFDDIQLPISEAVINFVLSIILVQYVGLNGIIIGTIASNVLIIFIAKPIMVFKRCFDRNTKDYIKIYGNYLILIIVSLLSCNYILKFIPLKNVNSWFDWIINGVIVGSITFITVFIVFLSNKDFRNNLLLLRGNKK
;
A
#
# COMPACT_ATOMS: atom_id res chain seq x y z
N MET A 1 -12.80 -25.40 -11.04
CA MET A 1 -13.51 -24.17 -10.64
C MET A 1 -13.82 -24.11 -9.14
N LYS A 2 -14.50 -25.10 -8.53
CA LYS A 2 -14.83 -25.11 -7.08
C LYS A 2 -13.63 -24.93 -6.13
N LYS A 3 -12.45 -25.51 -6.42
CA LYS A 3 -11.23 -25.36 -5.61
C LYS A 3 -10.73 -23.91 -5.59
N TYR A 4 -10.67 -23.23 -6.75
CA TYR A 4 -10.23 -21.84 -6.85
C TYR A 4 -11.17 -20.87 -6.13
N ILE A 5 -12.49 -21.09 -6.23
CA ILE A 5 -13.49 -20.26 -5.51
C ILE A 5 -13.29 -20.40 -4.00
N LYS A 6 -13.09 -21.63 -3.49
CA LYS A 6 -12.80 -21.88 -2.08
C LYS A 6 -11.52 -21.18 -1.62
N GLU A 7 -10.46 -21.20 -2.41
CA GLU A 7 -9.19 -20.52 -2.09
C GLU A 7 -9.33 -18.99 -2.09
N ILE A 8 -10.09 -18.42 -3.04
CA ILE A 8 -10.40 -16.98 -3.06
C ILE A 8 -11.18 -16.58 -1.82
N PHE A 9 -12.24 -17.34 -1.48
CA PHE A 9 -13.06 -17.06 -0.32
C PHE A 9 -12.27 -17.16 0.99
N LEU A 10 -11.43 -18.20 1.13
CA LEU A 10 -10.54 -18.37 2.27
C LEU A 10 -9.56 -17.19 2.40
N ASN A 11 -8.95 -16.76 1.28
CA ASN A 11 -8.05 -15.61 1.28
C ASN A 11 -8.77 -14.33 1.72
N LEU A 12 -10.01 -14.13 1.29
CA LEU A 12 -10.81 -12.95 1.66
C LEU A 12 -11.14 -12.95 3.15
N ILE A 13 -11.57 -14.09 3.71
CA ILE A 13 -11.83 -14.23 5.15
C ILE A 13 -10.58 -13.94 5.98
N ILE A 14 -9.44 -14.55 5.62
CA ILE A 14 -8.19 -14.37 6.34
C ILE A 14 -7.73 -12.93 6.27
N THR A 15 -7.75 -12.32 5.08
CA THR A 15 -7.31 -10.92 4.90
C THR A 15 -8.19 -9.96 5.71
N THR A 16 -9.50 -10.17 5.70
CA THR A 16 -10.45 -9.39 6.51
C THR A 16 -10.19 -9.59 8.00
N GLY A 17 -9.98 -10.84 8.44
CA GLY A 17 -9.66 -11.16 9.83
C GLY A 17 -8.37 -10.48 10.31
N VAL A 18 -7.29 -10.56 9.53
CA VAL A 18 -6.03 -9.87 9.84
C VAL A 18 -6.22 -8.36 9.92
N SER A 19 -7.02 -7.79 9.03
CA SER A 19 -7.27 -6.33 9.03
C SER A 19 -8.05 -5.89 10.26
N ILE A 20 -9.10 -6.62 10.62
CA ILE A 20 -9.91 -6.33 11.81
C ILE A 20 -9.07 -6.45 13.09
N THR A 21 -8.33 -7.54 13.24
CA THR A 21 -7.47 -7.73 14.44
C THR A 21 -6.37 -6.68 14.51
N LEU A 22 -5.77 -6.27 13.39
CA LEU A 22 -4.81 -5.18 13.34
C LEU A 22 -5.41 -3.84 13.78
N PHE A 23 -6.65 -3.55 13.37
CA PHE A 23 -7.38 -2.37 13.81
C PHE A 23 -7.59 -2.35 15.32
N LEU A 24 -7.97 -3.49 15.88
CA LEU A 24 -8.14 -3.65 17.33
C LEU A 24 -6.79 -3.52 18.06
N VAL A 25 -5.73 -4.15 17.56
CA VAL A 25 -4.38 -4.00 18.12
C VAL A 25 -3.97 -2.54 18.20
N ASN A 26 -4.11 -1.77 17.11
CA ASN A 26 -3.74 -0.35 17.10
C ASN A 26 -4.57 0.46 18.10
N ARG A 27 -5.89 0.17 18.24
CA ARG A 27 -6.75 0.82 19.23
C ARG A 27 -6.27 0.58 20.66
N TYR A 28 -6.14 -0.70 21.04
CA TYR A 28 -5.72 -1.06 22.40
C TYR A 28 -4.28 -0.61 22.67
N PHE A 29 -3.40 -0.68 21.68
CA PHE A 29 -2.03 -0.19 21.80
C PHE A 29 -2.00 1.31 22.11
N ALA A 30 -2.73 2.12 21.34
CA ALA A 30 -2.81 3.55 21.54
C ALA A 30 -3.40 3.92 22.92
N PHE A 31 -4.39 3.16 23.39
CA PHE A 31 -5.10 3.41 24.63
C PHE A 31 -4.25 3.03 25.86
N TYR A 32 -3.64 1.86 25.88
CA TYR A 32 -2.94 1.33 27.06
C TYR A 32 -1.42 1.63 27.06
N LEU A 33 -0.76 1.65 25.92
CA LEU A 33 0.69 1.90 25.80
C LEU A 33 1.01 3.35 25.35
N GLY A 34 0.00 4.10 24.98
CA GLY A 34 0.11 5.51 24.60
C GLY A 34 0.51 5.76 23.14
N VAL A 35 0.23 6.99 22.71
CA VAL A 35 0.39 7.42 21.30
C VAL A 35 1.86 7.50 20.90
N GLN A 36 2.75 7.90 21.81
CA GLN A 36 4.20 7.97 21.54
C GLN A 36 4.79 6.59 21.23
N ASN A 37 4.43 5.55 21.99
CA ASN A 37 4.84 4.18 21.71
C ASN A 37 4.25 3.65 20.41
N LEU A 38 3.00 4.05 20.07
CA LEU A 38 2.42 3.77 18.78
C LEU A 38 3.26 4.41 17.66
N GLY A 39 3.65 5.67 17.82
CA GLY A 39 4.52 6.37 16.89
C GLY A 39 5.88 5.70 16.75
N LEU A 40 6.49 5.25 17.84
CA LEU A 40 7.75 4.50 17.83
C LEU A 40 7.63 3.18 17.07
N MET A 41 6.56 2.42 17.32
CA MET A 41 6.26 1.19 16.58
C MET A 41 6.14 1.46 15.07
N LYS A 42 5.46 2.53 14.67
CA LYS A 42 5.31 2.92 13.26
C LYS A 42 6.63 3.37 12.64
N LEU A 43 7.42 4.15 13.36
CA LEU A 43 8.76 4.55 12.92
C LEU A 43 9.66 3.33 12.67
N PHE A 44 9.71 2.37 13.61
CA PHE A 44 10.51 1.15 13.45
C PHE A 44 10.07 0.34 12.23
N THR A 45 8.77 0.16 12.06
CA THR A 45 8.21 -0.54 10.89
C THR A 45 8.64 0.17 9.60
N GLN A 46 8.64 1.50 9.60
CA GLN A 46 9.00 2.31 8.46
C GLN A 46 10.50 2.22 8.12
N LEU A 47 11.37 2.31 9.12
CA LEU A 47 12.82 2.15 8.93
C LEU A 47 13.16 0.75 8.42
N LEU A 48 12.51 -0.29 8.94
CA LEU A 48 12.69 -1.67 8.47
C LEU A 48 12.19 -1.87 7.04
N ALA A 49 11.18 -1.12 6.59
CA ALA A 49 10.73 -1.17 5.21
C ALA A 49 11.84 -0.82 4.20
N TYR A 50 12.77 0.07 4.57
CA TYR A 50 13.97 0.36 3.75
C TYR A 50 14.96 -0.81 3.72
N LEU A 51 15.16 -1.50 4.84
CA LEU A 51 16.02 -2.69 4.86
C LEU A 51 15.44 -3.83 4.03
N ASN A 52 14.12 -3.95 3.99
CA ASN A 52 13.39 -4.94 3.17
C ASN A 52 13.53 -4.70 1.66
N LEU A 53 14.08 -3.55 1.23
CA LEU A 53 14.46 -3.31 -0.17
C LEU A 53 15.42 -4.38 -0.72
N ALA A 54 16.23 -4.98 0.14
CA ALA A 54 17.15 -6.06 -0.24
C ALA A 54 16.46 -7.29 -0.87
N GLU A 55 15.14 -7.47 -0.61
CA GLU A 55 14.36 -8.57 -1.19
C GLU A 55 13.71 -8.26 -2.52
N ILE A 56 13.71 -7.02 -2.97
CA ILE A 56 12.85 -6.54 -4.07
C ILE A 56 12.93 -7.42 -5.31
N GLY A 57 11.77 -8.03 -5.66
CA GLY A 57 11.62 -8.87 -6.85
C GLY A 57 12.12 -10.29 -6.71
N LEU A 58 12.88 -10.64 -5.65
CA LEU A 58 13.42 -11.98 -5.47
C LEU A 58 12.33 -13.03 -5.33
N ALA A 59 11.27 -12.76 -4.56
CA ALA A 59 10.16 -13.70 -4.41
C ALA A 59 9.48 -14.01 -5.74
N SER A 60 9.21 -12.99 -6.56
CA SER A 60 8.57 -13.16 -7.88
C SER A 60 9.46 -13.92 -8.86
N ALA A 61 10.75 -13.55 -8.94
CA ALA A 61 11.71 -14.23 -9.81
C ALA A 61 11.92 -15.69 -9.39
N SER A 62 11.98 -15.95 -8.09
CA SER A 62 12.12 -17.29 -7.52
C SER A 62 10.89 -18.16 -7.80
N THR A 63 9.70 -17.63 -7.65
CA THR A 63 8.45 -18.33 -7.96
C THR A 63 8.38 -18.68 -9.44
N TYR A 64 8.75 -17.75 -10.32
CA TYR A 64 8.79 -17.98 -11.77
C TYR A 64 9.79 -19.10 -12.14
N ALA A 65 10.99 -19.08 -11.55
CA ALA A 65 12.02 -20.10 -11.81
C ALA A 65 11.59 -21.53 -11.41
N LEU A 66 10.61 -21.66 -10.53
CA LEU A 66 10.08 -22.96 -10.06
C LEU A 66 8.94 -23.52 -10.94
N TYR A 67 8.23 -22.69 -11.73
CA TYR A 67 7.06 -23.16 -12.46
C TYR A 67 7.36 -24.31 -13.42
N LYS A 68 8.37 -24.17 -14.29
CA LYS A 68 8.74 -25.18 -15.27
C LYS A 68 9.27 -26.46 -14.61
N PRO A 69 10.25 -26.40 -13.69
CA PRO A 69 10.75 -27.59 -12.99
C PRO A 69 9.67 -28.36 -12.21
N LEU A 70 8.70 -27.64 -11.59
CA LEU A 70 7.59 -28.29 -10.88
C LEU A 70 6.61 -28.97 -11.85
N ALA A 71 6.29 -28.32 -12.98
CA ALA A 71 5.43 -28.90 -14.00
C ALA A 71 6.03 -30.17 -14.65
N GLU A 72 7.35 -30.17 -14.89
CA GLU A 72 8.10 -31.28 -15.46
C GLU A 72 8.52 -32.33 -14.41
N LYS A 73 8.22 -32.12 -13.11
CA LYS A 73 8.67 -32.95 -11.98
C LYS A 73 10.20 -33.20 -11.98
N ASN A 74 10.97 -32.19 -12.43
CA ASN A 74 12.41 -32.27 -12.47
C ASN A 74 13.00 -31.97 -11.07
N TYR A 75 13.09 -33.00 -10.22
CA TYR A 75 13.51 -32.87 -8.82
C TYR A 75 14.93 -32.31 -8.66
N LYS A 76 15.84 -32.59 -9.61
CA LYS A 76 17.19 -32.05 -9.61
C LYS A 76 17.16 -30.54 -9.82
N GLN A 77 16.41 -30.06 -10.80
CA GLN A 77 16.30 -28.63 -11.08
C GLN A 77 15.55 -27.88 -9.97
N ILE A 78 14.49 -28.48 -9.41
CA ILE A 78 13.80 -27.94 -8.23
C ILE A 78 14.79 -27.77 -7.08
N SER A 79 15.63 -28.76 -6.83
CA SER A 79 16.65 -28.73 -5.77
C SER A 79 17.68 -27.61 -6.00
N ILE A 80 18.17 -27.43 -7.24
CA ILE A 80 19.09 -26.33 -7.62
C ILE A 80 18.48 -24.98 -7.34
N VAL A 81 17.23 -24.75 -7.80
CA VAL A 81 16.52 -23.50 -7.61
C VAL A 81 16.29 -23.22 -6.13
N ILE A 82 15.79 -24.19 -5.35
CA ILE A 82 15.52 -24.01 -3.91
C ILE A 82 16.81 -23.75 -3.12
N ASN A 83 17.91 -24.41 -3.45
CA ASN A 83 19.20 -24.14 -2.79
C ASN A 83 19.73 -22.76 -3.14
N THR A 84 19.55 -22.30 -4.38
CA THR A 84 19.87 -20.92 -4.80
C THR A 84 19.06 -19.90 -4.02
N ILE A 85 17.73 -20.08 -3.95
CA ILE A 85 16.81 -19.23 -3.19
C ILE A 85 17.21 -19.20 -1.71
N THR A 86 17.49 -20.37 -1.12
CA THR A 86 17.93 -20.47 0.28
C THR A 86 19.20 -19.66 0.54
N SER A 87 20.20 -19.79 -0.35
CA SER A 87 21.44 -19.02 -0.24
C SER A 87 21.21 -17.51 -0.32
N LEU A 88 20.33 -17.05 -1.20
CA LEU A 88 20.00 -15.63 -1.37
C LEU A 88 19.25 -15.08 -0.15
N TYR A 89 18.22 -15.78 0.34
CA TYR A 89 17.47 -15.33 1.51
C TYR A 89 18.31 -15.39 2.80
N ASN A 90 19.23 -16.33 2.94
CA ASN A 90 20.18 -16.33 4.06
C ASN A 90 21.10 -15.08 4.02
N LYS A 91 21.51 -14.63 2.84
CA LYS A 91 22.28 -13.38 2.71
C LYS A 91 21.44 -12.16 3.08
N ILE A 92 20.17 -12.11 2.68
CA ILE A 92 19.23 -11.02 3.06
C ILE A 92 19.00 -11.05 4.58
N PHE A 93 18.78 -12.22 5.16
CA PHE A 93 18.66 -12.39 6.62
C PHE A 93 19.85 -11.79 7.36
N LEU A 94 21.09 -12.18 6.96
CA LEU A 94 22.31 -11.67 7.57
C LEU A 94 22.49 -10.18 7.34
N PHE A 95 22.20 -9.68 6.13
CA PHE A 95 22.27 -8.25 5.80
C PHE A 95 21.33 -7.43 6.70
N ILE A 96 20.05 -7.82 6.81
CA ILE A 96 19.07 -7.11 7.64
C ILE A 96 19.48 -7.16 9.11
N LEU A 97 19.94 -8.33 9.59
CA LEU A 97 20.40 -8.47 10.96
C LEU A 97 21.61 -7.57 11.25
N MET A 98 22.66 -7.64 10.42
CA MET A 98 23.88 -6.87 10.63
C MET A 98 23.63 -5.36 10.48
N VAL A 99 23.04 -4.94 9.37
CA VAL A 99 22.79 -3.51 9.12
C VAL A 99 21.77 -2.96 10.11
N GLY A 100 20.70 -3.71 10.38
CA GLY A 100 19.68 -3.30 11.35
C GLY A 100 20.25 -3.12 12.77
N LEU A 101 21.09 -4.02 13.25
CA LEU A 101 21.75 -3.88 14.55
C LEU A 101 22.81 -2.76 14.55
N PHE A 102 23.53 -2.58 13.42
CA PHE A 102 24.48 -1.48 13.27
C PHE A 102 23.78 -0.10 13.33
N LEU A 103 22.54 0.00 12.87
CA LEU A 103 21.73 1.22 12.96
C LEU A 103 21.27 1.54 14.39
N ASN A 104 21.42 0.63 15.34
CA ASN A 104 20.95 0.80 16.72
C ASN A 104 21.36 2.15 17.34
N PRO A 105 22.66 2.54 17.36
CA PRO A 105 23.09 3.83 17.92
C PRO A 105 22.57 5.04 17.14
N ILE A 106 22.10 4.84 15.89
CA ILE A 106 21.60 5.91 15.02
C ILE A 106 20.10 6.16 15.24
N ILE A 107 19.37 5.24 15.87
CA ILE A 107 17.90 5.35 16.06
C ILE A 107 17.51 6.67 16.74
N PRO A 108 18.19 7.16 17.82
CA PRO A 108 17.83 8.42 18.42
C PRO A 108 17.93 9.62 17.48
N PHE A 109 18.76 9.56 16.44
CA PHE A 109 18.86 10.61 15.43
C PHE A 109 17.55 10.85 14.68
N PHE A 110 16.73 9.82 14.52
CA PHE A 110 15.42 9.91 13.85
C PHE A 110 14.30 10.38 14.76
N ILE A 111 14.56 10.63 16.04
CA ILE A 111 13.57 11.01 17.05
C ILE A 111 13.90 12.40 17.58
N LYS A 112 12.94 13.32 17.51
CA LYS A 112 13.07 14.67 18.07
C LYS A 112 12.83 14.69 19.57
N ASP A 113 11.88 13.87 20.04
CA ASP A 113 11.50 13.82 21.44
C ASP A 113 12.67 13.33 22.31
N LYS A 114 12.75 13.81 23.55
CA LYS A 114 13.65 13.20 24.51
C LYS A 114 13.27 11.74 24.70
N ILE A 115 14.25 10.85 24.57
CA ILE A 115 14.03 9.41 24.72
C ILE A 115 13.59 9.14 26.16
N ILE A 116 12.31 8.79 26.32
CA ILE A 116 11.71 8.53 27.64
C ILE A 116 12.08 7.12 28.13
N ASP A 117 12.22 6.16 27.19
CA ASP A 117 12.50 4.76 27.53
C ASP A 117 13.92 4.37 27.13
N LYS A 118 14.73 3.98 28.14
CA LYS A 118 16.10 3.46 27.94
C LYS A 118 16.11 2.14 27.12
N ASN A 119 14.99 1.48 27.02
CA ASN A 119 14.85 0.21 26.29
C ASN A 119 14.70 0.36 24.77
N ILE A 120 14.74 1.58 24.23
CA ILE A 120 14.55 1.83 22.80
C ILE A 120 15.50 1.00 21.92
N TYR A 121 16.74 0.83 22.35
CA TYR A 121 17.74 0.02 21.65
C TYR A 121 17.39 -1.46 21.64
N LEU A 122 16.84 -1.96 22.75
CA LEU A 122 16.34 -3.31 22.87
C LEU A 122 15.13 -3.53 21.98
N TYR A 123 14.17 -2.60 21.99
CA TYR A 123 12.97 -2.66 21.16
C TYR A 123 13.33 -2.70 19.67
N TRP A 124 14.22 -1.80 19.24
CA TRP A 124 14.72 -1.79 17.86
C TRP A 124 15.39 -3.12 17.50
N SER A 125 16.30 -3.61 18.34
CA SER A 125 16.99 -4.88 18.09
C SER A 125 16.02 -6.04 17.93
N LEU A 126 14.98 -6.12 18.75
CA LEU A 126 13.95 -7.15 18.65
C LEU A 126 13.11 -7.02 17.37
N TYR A 127 12.81 -5.80 16.94
CA TYR A 127 12.15 -5.56 15.64
C TYR A 127 13.03 -6.02 14.47
N VAL A 128 14.34 -5.72 14.52
CA VAL A 128 15.31 -6.19 13.52
C VAL A 128 15.37 -7.71 13.49
N ILE A 129 15.47 -8.35 14.66
CA ILE A 129 15.49 -9.82 14.79
C ILE A 129 14.20 -10.41 14.21
N SER A 130 13.03 -9.87 14.58
CA SER A 130 11.74 -10.31 14.04
C SER A 130 11.69 -10.21 12.52
N THR A 131 12.14 -9.08 11.97
CA THR A 131 12.17 -8.86 10.52
C THR A 131 13.16 -9.81 9.83
N ALA A 132 14.36 -9.97 10.38
CA ALA A 132 15.33 -10.91 9.82
C ALA A 132 14.79 -12.35 9.82
N LEU A 133 14.18 -12.80 10.92
CA LEU A 133 13.60 -14.14 11.04
C LEU A 133 12.55 -14.44 9.98
N SER A 134 11.80 -13.45 9.52
CA SER A 134 10.82 -13.65 8.45
C SER A 134 11.45 -14.20 7.17
N TYR A 135 12.71 -13.85 6.88
CA TYR A 135 13.45 -14.32 5.71
C TYR A 135 13.95 -15.76 5.81
N SER A 136 13.99 -16.34 6.99
CA SER A 136 14.45 -17.72 7.20
C SER A 136 13.53 -18.77 6.55
N PHE A 137 12.26 -18.44 6.35
CA PHE A 137 11.24 -19.36 5.83
C PHE A 137 10.61 -18.95 4.49
N VAL A 138 10.99 -17.80 3.92
CA VAL A 138 10.43 -17.32 2.63
C VAL A 138 10.60 -18.36 1.52
N LYS A 139 11.70 -19.10 1.50
CA LYS A 139 11.93 -20.20 0.55
C LYS A 139 10.78 -21.22 0.51
N TYR A 140 10.17 -21.51 1.65
CA TYR A 140 9.03 -22.42 1.73
C TYR A 140 7.77 -21.81 1.15
N SER A 141 7.47 -20.55 1.52
CA SER A 141 6.29 -19.87 0.99
C SER A 141 6.38 -19.66 -0.54
N VAL A 142 7.57 -19.38 -1.08
CA VAL A 142 7.83 -19.31 -2.51
C VAL A 142 7.57 -20.65 -3.19
N LEU A 143 8.12 -21.76 -2.66
CA LEU A 143 7.91 -23.11 -3.18
C LEU A 143 6.43 -23.49 -3.18
N PHE A 144 5.73 -23.30 -2.05
CA PHE A 144 4.32 -23.65 -1.94
C PHE A 144 3.44 -22.79 -2.85
N THR A 145 3.78 -21.51 -3.04
CA THR A 145 3.10 -20.62 -3.97
C THR A 145 3.31 -21.08 -5.41
N ALA A 146 4.54 -21.45 -5.79
CA ALA A 146 4.85 -21.99 -7.11
C ALA A 146 4.15 -23.32 -7.41
N ASP A 147 4.00 -24.18 -6.37
CA ASP A 147 3.27 -25.46 -6.43
C ASP A 147 1.74 -25.29 -6.25
N GLN A 148 1.21 -24.08 -6.47
CA GLN A 148 -0.23 -23.78 -6.40
C GLN A 148 -0.89 -24.09 -5.03
N LYS A 149 -0.13 -24.16 -3.94
CA LYS A 149 -0.63 -24.34 -2.57
C LYS A 149 -0.88 -22.98 -1.87
N PHE A 150 -1.40 -22.04 -2.64
CA PHE A 150 -1.61 -20.65 -2.17
C PHE A 150 -2.52 -20.56 -0.94
N GLY A 151 -3.58 -21.38 -0.89
CA GLY A 151 -4.47 -21.45 0.26
C GLY A 151 -3.76 -21.84 1.56
N PHE A 152 -2.83 -22.81 1.50
CA PHE A 152 -2.02 -23.19 2.66
C PHE A 152 -1.09 -22.05 3.11
N VAL A 153 -0.42 -21.39 2.16
CA VAL A 153 0.45 -20.23 2.47
C VAL A 153 -0.34 -19.16 3.20
N ARG A 154 -1.55 -18.83 2.72
CA ARG A 154 -2.43 -17.84 3.34
C ARG A 154 -2.92 -18.25 4.73
N LEU A 155 -3.28 -19.52 4.91
CA LEU A 155 -3.67 -20.04 6.22
C LEU A 155 -2.53 -19.92 7.23
N VAL A 156 -1.32 -20.29 6.88
CA VAL A 156 -0.17 -20.20 7.79
C VAL A 156 0.12 -18.73 8.12
N GLN A 157 0.27 -17.86 7.12
CA GLN A 157 0.61 -16.45 7.33
C GLN A 157 -0.48 -15.69 8.08
N GLY A 158 -1.72 -15.82 7.62
CA GLY A 158 -2.82 -15.06 8.21
C GLY A 158 -3.32 -15.67 9.52
N GLY A 159 -3.35 -17.00 9.63
CA GLY A 159 -3.78 -17.69 10.85
C GLY A 159 -2.82 -17.43 12.02
N SER A 160 -1.50 -17.56 11.80
CA SER A 160 -0.51 -17.21 12.83
C SER A 160 -0.60 -15.73 13.22
N ARG A 161 -0.79 -14.85 12.21
CA ARG A 161 -0.91 -13.41 12.44
C ARG A 161 -2.13 -13.05 13.29
N ILE A 162 -3.31 -13.59 12.97
CA ILE A 162 -4.53 -13.38 13.76
C ILE A 162 -4.33 -13.90 15.18
N PHE A 163 -3.77 -15.10 15.33
CA PHE A 163 -3.49 -15.67 16.65
C PHE A 163 -2.56 -14.78 17.47
N CYS A 164 -1.41 -14.37 16.91
CA CYS A 164 -0.49 -13.48 17.61
C CYS A 164 -1.06 -12.10 17.89
N GLN A 165 -1.87 -11.52 16.97
CA GLN A 165 -2.55 -10.25 17.20
C GLN A 165 -3.58 -10.33 18.35
N LEU A 166 -4.30 -11.44 18.49
CA LEU A 166 -5.18 -11.65 19.63
C LEU A 166 -4.39 -11.75 20.95
N LEU A 167 -3.26 -12.49 20.96
CA LEU A 167 -2.36 -12.51 22.09
C LEU A 167 -1.78 -11.12 22.42
N GLN A 168 -1.41 -10.34 21.39
CA GLN A 168 -0.97 -8.96 21.56
C GLN A 168 -2.02 -8.10 22.25
N ILE A 169 -3.30 -8.22 21.88
CA ILE A 169 -4.39 -7.52 22.55
C ILE A 169 -4.46 -7.90 24.04
N LEU A 170 -4.39 -9.18 24.35
CA LEU A 170 -4.40 -9.66 25.72
C LEU A 170 -3.21 -9.13 26.54
N VAL A 171 -2.01 -9.16 25.97
CA VAL A 171 -0.80 -8.63 26.59
C VAL A 171 -0.90 -7.14 26.83
N ILE A 172 -1.39 -6.38 25.85
CA ILE A 172 -1.57 -4.94 25.97
C ILE A 172 -2.52 -4.60 27.12
N ILE A 173 -3.67 -5.30 27.21
CA ILE A 173 -4.71 -5.02 28.22
C ILE A 173 -4.24 -5.44 29.63
N LYS A 174 -3.61 -6.62 29.76
CA LYS A 174 -3.28 -7.20 31.06
C LYS A 174 -1.92 -6.81 31.60
N LEU A 175 -0.89 -6.75 30.73
CA LEU A 175 0.51 -6.57 31.10
C LEU A 175 1.05 -5.17 30.75
N GLN A 176 0.39 -4.43 29.86
CA GLN A 176 0.78 -3.12 29.37
C GLN A 176 2.27 -3.06 28.98
N SER A 177 2.79 -4.14 28.39
CA SER A 177 4.22 -4.31 28.08
C SER A 177 4.49 -4.23 26.59
N PHE A 178 5.21 -3.19 26.17
CA PHE A 178 5.67 -3.06 24.78
C PHE A 178 6.71 -4.14 24.43
N LEU A 179 7.55 -4.53 25.39
CA LEU A 179 8.55 -5.60 25.19
C LEU A 179 7.86 -6.91 24.79
N ILE A 180 6.87 -7.37 25.58
CA ILE A 180 6.18 -8.64 25.32
C ILE A 180 5.39 -8.54 24.02
N PHE A 181 4.81 -7.39 23.71
CA PHE A 181 4.17 -7.14 22.41
C PHE A 181 5.13 -7.43 21.23
N ILE A 182 6.39 -6.96 21.31
CA ILE A 182 7.39 -7.18 20.26
C ILE A 182 7.81 -8.67 20.22
N LEU A 183 7.94 -9.33 21.36
CA LEU A 183 8.25 -10.78 21.40
C LEU A 183 7.19 -11.62 20.69
N LEU A 184 5.91 -11.19 20.70
CA LEU A 184 4.85 -11.85 19.95
C LEU A 184 4.99 -11.69 18.42
N LEU A 185 5.69 -10.66 17.92
CA LEU A 185 6.07 -10.60 16.49
C LEU A 185 7.11 -11.66 16.13
N ILE A 186 8.04 -11.95 17.04
CA ILE A 186 9.01 -13.03 16.87
C ILE A 186 8.30 -14.38 16.92
N LEU A 187 7.36 -14.56 17.85
CA LEU A 187 6.54 -15.77 17.96
C LEU A 187 5.76 -16.04 16.67
N ASP A 188 5.16 -15.02 16.04
CA ASP A 188 4.47 -15.15 14.75
C ASP A 188 5.39 -15.77 13.68
N ASN A 189 6.63 -15.26 13.58
CA ASN A 189 7.61 -15.80 12.63
C ASN A 189 8.03 -17.25 12.97
N ILE A 190 8.18 -17.60 14.26
CA ILE A 190 8.51 -18.95 14.71
C ILE A 190 7.38 -19.92 14.35
N ILE A 191 6.12 -19.54 14.61
CA ILE A 191 4.95 -20.35 14.25
C ILE A 191 4.92 -20.62 12.75
N GLN A 192 5.08 -19.59 11.92
CA GLN A 192 5.13 -19.74 10.46
C GLN A 192 6.25 -20.67 10.03
N TYR A 193 7.46 -20.48 10.57
CA TYR A 193 8.61 -21.33 10.27
C TYR A 193 8.33 -22.82 10.59
N ILE A 194 7.74 -23.10 11.77
CA ILE A 194 7.44 -24.47 12.20
C ILE A 194 6.43 -25.13 11.25
N PHE A 195 5.30 -24.46 10.96
CA PHE A 195 4.28 -25.02 10.07
C PHE A 195 4.81 -25.24 8.65
N TYR A 196 5.58 -24.29 8.11
CA TYR A 196 6.20 -24.45 6.81
C TYR A 196 7.21 -25.59 6.78
N LYS A 197 8.05 -25.71 7.81
CA LYS A 197 9.08 -26.75 7.90
C LYS A 197 8.46 -28.16 8.01
N ILE A 198 7.40 -28.32 8.81
CA ILE A 198 6.68 -29.59 8.93
C ILE A 198 6.10 -30.01 7.58
N HIS A 199 5.39 -29.07 6.92
CA HIS A 199 4.77 -29.34 5.61
C HIS A 199 5.82 -29.61 4.53
N TYR A 200 6.94 -28.86 4.54
CA TYR A 200 8.06 -29.08 3.63
C TYR A 200 8.67 -30.47 3.79
N LYS A 201 8.97 -30.89 5.02
CA LYS A 201 9.51 -32.23 5.28
C LYS A 201 8.58 -33.34 4.83
N ARG A 202 7.26 -33.13 4.95
CA ARG A 202 6.26 -34.15 4.61
C ARG A 202 6.07 -34.31 3.09
N TYR A 203 6.09 -33.23 2.30
CA TYR A 203 5.70 -33.25 0.90
C TYR A 203 6.84 -32.99 -0.09
N TYR A 204 7.99 -32.54 0.37
CA TYR A 204 9.14 -32.17 -0.47
C TYR A 204 10.45 -32.82 0.01
N SER A 205 10.35 -34.00 0.58
CA SER A 205 11.50 -34.78 1.04
C SER A 205 12.49 -35.13 -0.08
N TYR A 206 12.06 -35.07 -1.34
CA TYR A 206 12.87 -35.32 -2.52
C TYR A 206 13.84 -34.16 -2.84
N ILE A 207 13.70 -33.00 -2.20
CA ILE A 207 14.60 -31.87 -2.41
C ILE A 207 15.87 -32.09 -1.56
N PHE A 208 17.01 -32.14 -2.24
CA PHE A 208 18.29 -32.37 -1.62
C PHE A 208 19.27 -31.22 -1.81
N LYS A 209 20.32 -31.15 -1.00
CA LYS A 209 21.33 -30.10 -1.05
C LYS A 209 22.22 -30.28 -2.29
N ILE A 210 22.36 -29.26 -3.10
CA ILE A 210 23.22 -29.20 -4.28
C ILE A 210 24.06 -27.91 -4.22
N GLU A 211 25.34 -28.01 -4.58
CA GLU A 211 26.24 -26.84 -4.59
C GLU A 211 26.04 -25.93 -5.81
N VAL A 212 25.50 -26.47 -6.91
CA VAL A 212 25.22 -25.73 -8.14
C VAL A 212 24.15 -24.68 -7.89
N LYS A 213 24.38 -23.45 -8.37
CA LYS A 213 23.44 -22.32 -8.26
C LYS A 213 22.91 -21.92 -9.62
N ASP A 214 21.63 -21.56 -9.67
CA ASP A 214 20.99 -21.00 -10.86
C ASP A 214 21.23 -19.49 -10.93
N LYS A 215 22.11 -19.07 -11.87
CA LYS A 215 22.46 -17.66 -12.08
C LYS A 215 21.34 -16.85 -12.76
N SER A 216 20.35 -17.50 -13.39
CA SER A 216 19.26 -16.82 -14.10
C SER A 216 18.38 -16.01 -13.15
N ILE A 217 18.19 -16.48 -11.92
CA ILE A 217 17.42 -15.80 -10.86
C ILE A 217 18.00 -14.44 -10.53
N THR A 218 19.35 -14.34 -10.47
CA THR A 218 20.04 -13.08 -10.09
C THR A 218 20.13 -12.08 -11.24
N LYS A 219 20.17 -12.53 -12.49
CA LYS A 219 20.30 -11.67 -13.68
C LYS A 219 19.08 -10.73 -13.83
N ASN A 220 17.89 -11.23 -13.54
CA ASN A 220 16.64 -10.49 -13.68
C ASN A 220 16.37 -9.51 -12.51
N LEU A 221 17.04 -9.67 -11.38
CA LEU A 221 16.82 -8.86 -10.18
C LEU A 221 17.30 -7.41 -10.34
N LYS A 222 18.38 -7.17 -11.06
CA LYS A 222 19.01 -5.84 -11.15
C LYS A 222 18.06 -4.78 -11.76
N ASN A 223 17.30 -5.16 -12.77
CA ASN A 223 16.35 -4.25 -13.42
C ASN A 223 15.09 -3.97 -12.53
N LEU A 224 14.61 -4.99 -11.84
CA LEU A 224 13.47 -4.86 -10.92
C LEU A 224 13.81 -4.00 -9.68
N PHE A 225 15.05 -4.02 -9.24
CA PHE A 225 15.52 -3.28 -8.08
C PHE A 225 15.37 -1.76 -8.26
N TRP A 226 15.86 -1.21 -9.37
CA TRP A 226 15.81 0.22 -9.64
C TRP A 226 14.39 0.77 -9.78
N HIS A 227 13.48 0.01 -10.42
CA HIS A 227 12.08 0.40 -10.54
C HIS A 227 11.34 0.51 -9.19
N LYS A 228 11.70 -0.35 -8.23
CA LYS A 228 11.03 -0.37 -6.94
C LYS A 228 11.62 0.59 -5.91
N ILE A 229 12.89 0.95 -6.02
CA ILE A 229 13.52 1.94 -5.13
C ILE A 229 12.81 3.29 -5.22
N GLY A 230 12.57 3.79 -6.43
CA GLY A 230 11.87 5.06 -6.63
C GLY A 230 10.53 5.11 -5.90
N GLY A 231 9.69 4.07 -6.07
CA GLY A 231 8.39 4.01 -5.42
C GLY A 231 8.46 3.98 -3.89
N LEU A 232 9.46 3.32 -3.31
CA LEU A 232 9.58 3.20 -1.85
C LEU A 232 10.02 4.49 -1.17
N ILE A 233 10.90 5.26 -1.80
CA ILE A 233 11.36 6.54 -1.26
C ILE A 233 10.18 7.53 -1.19
N VAL A 234 9.33 7.58 -2.23
CA VAL A 234 8.18 8.49 -2.27
C VAL A 234 7.16 8.21 -1.15
N PHE A 235 6.88 6.93 -0.87
CA PHE A 235 5.75 6.58 0.01
C PHE A 235 6.14 6.33 1.47
N ASN A 236 7.43 6.38 1.80
CA ASN A 236 7.88 5.91 3.10
C ASN A 236 8.71 6.91 3.91
N THR A 237 8.97 8.13 3.39
CA THR A 237 9.77 9.13 4.11
C THR A 237 8.97 9.93 5.13
N ASP A 238 7.66 10.11 4.93
CA ASP A 238 6.83 11.00 5.75
C ASP A 238 6.94 10.72 7.24
N LEU A 239 6.75 9.46 7.68
CA LEU A 239 6.79 9.10 9.09
C LEU A 239 8.17 9.35 9.73
N ILE A 240 9.24 9.18 8.97
CA ILE A 240 10.61 9.45 9.44
C ILE A 240 10.83 10.96 9.61
N LEU A 241 10.37 11.76 8.65
CA LEU A 241 10.45 13.21 8.72
C LEU A 241 9.59 13.75 9.86
N ILE A 242 8.38 13.23 10.07
CA ILE A 242 7.52 13.59 11.19
C ILE A 242 8.21 13.27 12.52
N SER A 243 8.80 12.09 12.65
CA SER A 243 9.53 11.70 13.87
C SER A 243 10.73 12.60 14.15
N LYS A 244 11.50 12.92 13.09
CA LYS A 244 12.72 13.73 13.20
C LYS A 244 12.45 15.20 13.49
N PHE A 245 11.44 15.79 12.87
CA PHE A 245 11.21 17.23 12.91
C PHE A 245 10.04 17.65 13.80
N ILE A 246 9.10 16.76 14.09
CA ILE A 246 7.89 17.09 14.85
C ILE A 246 7.84 16.32 16.17
N SER A 247 7.30 15.09 16.20
CA SER A 247 7.26 14.22 17.38
C SER A 247 6.79 12.79 17.06
N LEU A 248 7.08 11.84 17.94
CA LEU A 248 6.53 10.47 17.88
C LEU A 248 5.01 10.44 18.07
N GLU A 249 4.46 11.35 18.85
CA GLU A 249 3.01 11.44 19.01
C GLU A 249 2.31 11.72 17.67
N ILE A 250 2.81 12.69 16.92
CA ILE A 250 2.27 13.01 15.58
C ILE A 250 2.50 11.87 14.58
N VAL A 251 3.62 11.12 14.70
CA VAL A 251 3.81 9.87 13.91
C VAL A 251 2.68 8.89 14.14
N GLY A 252 2.33 8.63 15.43
CA GLY A 252 1.24 7.72 15.78
C GLY A 252 -0.12 8.17 15.25
N ILE A 253 -0.41 9.46 15.39
CA ILE A 253 -1.67 10.07 14.89
C ILE A 253 -1.73 9.97 13.37
N TYR A 254 -0.73 10.49 12.65
CA TYR A 254 -0.70 10.50 11.18
C TYR A 254 -0.73 9.09 10.59
N ALA A 255 0.01 8.15 11.16
CA ALA A 255 -0.02 6.75 10.73
C ALA A 255 -1.40 6.11 10.88
N SER A 256 -2.22 6.54 11.85
CA SER A 256 -3.59 6.07 12.01
C SER A 256 -4.50 6.53 10.85
N TYR A 257 -4.36 7.77 10.39
CA TYR A 257 -5.04 8.25 9.17
C TYR A 257 -4.55 7.50 7.93
N GLN A 258 -3.23 7.31 7.79
CA GLN A 258 -2.65 6.57 6.66
C GLN A 258 -3.15 5.13 6.60
N MET A 259 -3.44 4.50 7.73
CA MET A 259 -3.98 3.14 7.77
C MET A 259 -5.37 3.07 7.12
N ILE A 260 -6.23 4.06 7.34
CA ILE A 260 -7.55 4.17 6.70
C ILE A 260 -7.38 4.39 5.18
N ILE A 261 -6.49 5.29 4.79
CA ILE A 261 -6.19 5.59 3.40
C ILE A 261 -5.67 4.36 2.66
N GLN A 262 -4.77 3.59 3.27
CA GLN A 262 -4.26 2.34 2.68
C GLN A 262 -5.35 1.28 2.49
N MET A 263 -6.37 1.24 3.34
CA MET A 263 -7.54 0.37 3.12
C MET A 263 -8.32 0.78 1.88
N ILE A 264 -8.59 2.08 1.69
CA ILE A 264 -9.26 2.61 0.50
C ILE A 264 -8.43 2.29 -0.75
N MET A 265 -7.12 2.57 -0.71
CA MET A 265 -6.21 2.28 -1.81
C MET A 265 -6.13 0.79 -2.15
N THR A 266 -6.27 -0.10 -1.17
CA THR A 266 -6.34 -1.54 -1.41
C THR A 266 -7.54 -1.91 -2.28
N ILE A 267 -8.71 -1.31 -2.03
CA ILE A 267 -9.92 -1.51 -2.84
C ILE A 267 -9.70 -1.02 -4.29
N ILE A 268 -9.15 0.18 -4.44
CA ILE A 268 -8.85 0.76 -5.76
C ILE A 268 -7.85 -0.13 -6.53
N ASN A 269 -6.79 -0.59 -5.86
CA ASN A 269 -5.77 -1.44 -6.47
C ASN A 269 -6.31 -2.82 -6.88
N ILE A 270 -7.28 -3.40 -6.17
CA ILE A 270 -7.96 -4.63 -6.59
C ILE A 270 -8.63 -4.42 -7.95
N VAL A 271 -9.36 -3.30 -8.12
CA VAL A 271 -10.03 -2.99 -9.40
C VAL A 271 -9.01 -2.77 -10.51
N LEU A 272 -7.95 -1.98 -10.26
CA LEU A 272 -6.90 -1.71 -11.23
C LEU A 272 -6.16 -3.00 -11.66
N ASN A 273 -5.87 -3.90 -10.73
CA ASN A 273 -5.21 -5.18 -11.03
C ASN A 273 -6.06 -6.12 -11.90
N VAL A 274 -7.38 -6.08 -11.77
CA VAL A 274 -8.30 -6.82 -12.66
C VAL A 274 -8.34 -6.20 -14.06
N LEU A 275 -8.24 -4.88 -14.16
CA LEU A 275 -8.25 -4.16 -15.44
C LEU A 275 -6.93 -4.27 -16.20
N LYS A 276 -5.80 -4.35 -15.52
CA LYS A 276 -4.45 -4.33 -16.12
C LYS A 276 -4.24 -5.35 -17.24
N PRO A 277 -4.55 -6.66 -17.10
CA PRO A 277 -4.40 -7.63 -18.19
C PRO A 277 -5.34 -7.35 -19.38
N LYS A 278 -6.59 -6.91 -19.09
CA LYS A 278 -7.57 -6.58 -20.12
C LYS A 278 -7.12 -5.40 -20.96
N ILE A 279 -6.58 -4.37 -20.33
CA ILE A 279 -6.04 -3.17 -20.99
C ILE A 279 -4.81 -3.54 -21.82
N GLY A 280 -3.89 -4.35 -21.27
CA GLY A 280 -2.73 -4.83 -22.03
C GLY A 280 -3.11 -5.56 -23.32
N LYS A 281 -4.09 -6.47 -23.25
CA LYS A 281 -4.65 -7.14 -24.44
C LYS A 281 -5.27 -6.14 -25.40
N PHE A 282 -6.11 -5.22 -24.91
CA PHE A 282 -6.78 -4.21 -25.73
C PHE A 282 -5.79 -3.31 -26.48
N ILE A 283 -4.68 -2.92 -25.82
CA ILE A 283 -3.62 -2.12 -26.43
C ILE A 283 -2.92 -2.89 -27.55
N ALA A 284 -2.68 -4.19 -27.37
CA ALA A 284 -2.03 -5.03 -28.38
C ALA A 284 -2.88 -5.24 -29.66
N GLU A 285 -4.21 -5.20 -29.52
CA GLU A 285 -5.16 -5.53 -30.60
C GLU A 285 -5.75 -4.30 -31.31
N ASN A 286 -5.54 -3.07 -30.81
CA ASN A 286 -6.27 -1.90 -31.30
C ASN A 286 -5.36 -0.75 -31.74
N SER A 287 -5.91 0.14 -32.57
CA SER A 287 -5.24 1.37 -33.00
C SER A 287 -5.12 2.40 -31.87
N LYS A 288 -4.13 3.30 -31.99
CA LYS A 288 -3.86 4.38 -31.01
C LYS A 288 -5.10 5.23 -30.71
N GLU A 289 -5.93 5.49 -31.68
CA GLU A 289 -7.18 6.26 -31.51
C GLU A 289 -8.20 5.51 -30.63
N LYS A 290 -8.40 4.21 -30.87
CA LYS A 290 -9.29 3.39 -30.04
C LYS A 290 -8.75 3.27 -28.60
N ILE A 291 -7.43 3.13 -28.43
CA ILE A 291 -6.76 3.08 -27.13
C ILE A 291 -6.99 4.40 -26.39
N PHE A 292 -6.82 5.54 -27.06
CA PHE A 292 -7.06 6.86 -26.47
C PHE A 292 -8.51 7.05 -26.02
N ASN A 293 -9.49 6.67 -26.88
CA ASN A 293 -10.90 6.75 -26.52
C ASN A 293 -11.27 5.85 -25.34
N TYR A 294 -10.69 4.65 -25.27
CA TYR A 294 -10.88 3.74 -24.14
C TYR A 294 -10.27 4.31 -22.85
N TRP A 295 -9.06 4.90 -22.96
CA TRP A 295 -8.44 5.62 -21.85
C TRP A 295 -9.32 6.76 -21.35
N ARG A 296 -9.84 7.62 -22.22
CA ARG A 296 -10.73 8.74 -21.85
C ARG A 296 -11.97 8.26 -21.09
N ASN A 297 -12.60 7.23 -21.59
CA ASN A 297 -13.78 6.64 -20.99
C ASN A 297 -13.49 6.07 -19.58
N LEU A 298 -12.37 5.40 -19.41
CA LEU A 298 -12.00 4.84 -18.12
C LEU A 298 -11.52 5.94 -17.15
N ASN A 299 -10.80 6.92 -17.67
CA ASN A 299 -10.22 7.99 -16.86
C ASN A 299 -11.31 8.89 -16.25
N ILE A 300 -12.38 9.21 -16.99
CA ILE A 300 -13.52 9.98 -16.45
C ILE A 300 -14.28 9.20 -15.36
N LEU A 301 -14.40 7.89 -15.46
CA LEU A 301 -15.01 7.06 -14.41
C LEU A 301 -14.18 7.08 -13.15
N PHE A 302 -12.85 6.92 -13.27
CA PHE A 302 -11.95 6.97 -12.13
C PHE A 302 -11.83 8.38 -11.52
N LEU A 303 -12.02 9.43 -12.32
CA LEU A 303 -12.16 10.79 -11.80
C LEU A 303 -13.34 10.88 -10.82
N GLY A 304 -14.52 10.40 -11.24
CA GLY A 304 -15.71 10.37 -10.39
C GLY A 304 -15.50 9.55 -9.11
N ILE A 305 -14.93 8.36 -9.24
CA ILE A 305 -14.58 7.48 -8.11
C ILE A 305 -13.63 8.20 -7.14
N SER A 306 -12.59 8.86 -7.66
CA SER A 306 -11.60 9.58 -6.85
C SER A 306 -12.23 10.75 -6.08
N ILE A 307 -13.14 11.50 -6.71
CA ILE A 307 -13.89 12.58 -6.03
C ILE A 307 -14.75 12.00 -4.91
N ILE A 308 -15.52 10.94 -5.18
CA ILE A 308 -16.42 10.32 -4.21
C ILE A 308 -15.62 9.83 -2.99
N PHE A 309 -14.58 9.00 -3.20
CA PHE A 309 -13.79 8.49 -2.09
C PHE A 309 -13.12 9.58 -1.27
N SER A 310 -12.49 10.56 -1.94
CA SER A 310 -11.77 11.63 -1.24
C SER A 310 -12.71 12.54 -0.47
N PHE A 311 -13.84 12.93 -1.06
CA PHE A 311 -14.80 13.81 -0.41
C PHE A 311 -15.53 13.12 0.76
N CYS A 312 -16.00 11.89 0.57
CA CYS A 312 -16.61 11.11 1.65
C CYS A 312 -15.63 10.91 2.81
N THR A 313 -14.38 10.56 2.49
CA THR A 313 -13.36 10.38 3.52
C THR A 313 -13.08 11.70 4.25
N TYR A 314 -12.97 12.83 3.54
CA TYR A 314 -12.81 14.15 4.16
C TYR A 314 -13.89 14.47 5.17
N LYS A 315 -15.15 14.16 4.87
CA LYS A 315 -16.28 14.44 5.76
C LYS A 315 -16.40 13.48 6.95
N LEU A 316 -15.93 12.25 6.81
CA LEU A 316 -16.20 11.16 7.77
C LEU A 316 -14.99 10.74 8.60
N ILE A 317 -13.75 11.03 8.16
CA ILE A 317 -12.55 10.44 8.75
C ILE A 317 -12.30 10.89 10.19
N ASN A 318 -12.50 12.18 10.52
CA ASN A 318 -12.29 12.65 11.90
C ASN A 318 -13.26 12.01 12.86
N ASN A 319 -14.53 11.87 12.48
CA ASN A 319 -15.53 11.19 13.31
C ASN A 319 -15.20 9.70 13.47
N PHE A 320 -14.71 9.05 12.43
CA PHE A 320 -14.20 7.67 12.53
C PHE A 320 -13.05 7.56 13.51
N ILE A 321 -12.06 8.46 13.43
CA ILE A 321 -10.90 8.50 14.34
C ILE A 321 -11.36 8.69 15.78
N VAL A 322 -12.32 9.58 16.03
CA VAL A 322 -12.87 9.79 17.39
C VAL A 322 -13.47 8.51 17.95
N LEU A 323 -14.30 7.81 17.19
CA LEU A 323 -14.91 6.55 17.62
C LEU A 323 -13.88 5.42 17.79
N TRP A 324 -12.83 5.45 16.97
CA TRP A 324 -11.82 4.38 16.98
C TRP A 324 -10.76 4.60 18.06
N LEU A 325 -10.16 5.81 18.11
CA LEU A 325 -8.98 6.12 18.94
C LEU A 325 -9.23 7.22 19.98
N GLY A 326 -10.32 7.98 19.85
CA GLY A 326 -10.63 9.09 20.74
C GLY A 326 -10.24 10.47 20.20
N GLN A 327 -10.72 11.52 20.87
CA GLN A 327 -10.56 12.91 20.41
C GLN A 327 -9.10 13.38 20.32
N ARG A 328 -8.21 12.83 21.13
CA ARG A 328 -6.78 13.15 21.13
C ARG A 328 -6.11 12.90 19.76
N PHE A 329 -6.69 12.05 18.92
CA PHE A 329 -6.12 11.68 17.64
C PHE A 329 -6.60 12.56 16.48
N ILE A 330 -7.39 13.61 16.73
CA ILE A 330 -7.93 14.45 15.66
C ILE A 330 -6.83 15.34 15.08
N LEU A 331 -6.66 15.27 13.78
CA LEU A 331 -5.86 16.23 13.03
C LEU A 331 -6.69 17.47 12.64
N SER A 332 -6.03 18.60 12.46
CA SER A 332 -6.69 19.84 12.03
C SER A 332 -7.39 19.65 10.67
N LYS A 333 -8.44 20.43 10.43
CA LYS A 333 -9.19 20.37 9.16
C LYS A 333 -8.30 20.60 7.94
N LEU A 334 -7.28 21.47 8.04
CA LEU A 334 -6.35 21.72 6.96
C LEU A 334 -5.49 20.48 6.65
N ILE A 335 -4.95 19.83 7.68
CA ILE A 335 -4.15 18.60 7.50
C ILE A 335 -5.00 17.52 6.84
N VAL A 336 -6.23 17.31 7.32
CA VAL A 336 -7.15 16.32 6.74
C VAL A 336 -7.46 16.65 5.28
N PHE A 337 -7.66 17.93 4.95
CA PHE A 337 -7.89 18.38 3.57
C PHE A 337 -6.69 18.06 2.66
N LEU A 338 -5.46 18.34 3.12
CA LEU A 338 -4.24 18.02 2.37
C LEU A 338 -4.08 16.49 2.17
N ILE A 339 -4.35 15.70 3.21
CA ILE A 339 -4.33 14.23 3.11
C ILE A 339 -5.36 13.76 2.06
N MET A 340 -6.54 14.39 1.99
CA MET A 340 -7.58 14.01 1.01
C MET A 340 -7.23 14.42 -0.41
N ILE A 341 -6.52 15.53 -0.61
CA ILE A 341 -5.95 15.88 -1.93
C ILE A 341 -4.97 14.77 -2.37
N ASN A 342 -4.10 14.33 -1.46
CA ASN A 342 -3.16 13.26 -1.77
C ASN A 342 -3.88 11.93 -2.08
N LEU A 343 -4.93 11.58 -1.33
CA LEU A 343 -5.77 10.41 -1.63
C LEU A 343 -6.42 10.51 -3.02
N PHE A 344 -6.96 11.68 -3.36
CA PHE A 344 -7.53 11.94 -4.69
C PHE A 344 -6.50 11.67 -5.80
N ILE A 345 -5.30 12.22 -5.66
CA ILE A 345 -4.21 12.03 -6.63
C ILE A 345 -3.85 10.54 -6.76
N GLN A 346 -3.70 9.83 -5.64
CA GLN A 346 -3.36 8.41 -5.63
C GLN A 346 -4.44 7.54 -6.30
N CYS A 347 -5.72 7.80 -6.04
CA CYS A 347 -6.83 7.09 -6.69
C CYS A 347 -6.86 7.34 -8.19
N PHE A 348 -6.68 8.60 -8.61
CA PHE A 348 -6.84 9.02 -10.00
C PHE A 348 -5.66 8.60 -10.90
N ARG A 349 -4.42 8.62 -10.37
CA ARG A 349 -3.22 8.27 -11.16
C ARG A 349 -3.22 6.85 -11.71
N GLY A 350 -3.95 5.93 -11.09
CA GLY A 350 -3.91 4.51 -11.39
C GLY A 350 -4.25 4.16 -12.84
N VAL A 351 -5.19 4.86 -13.47
CA VAL A 351 -5.57 4.64 -14.88
C VAL A 351 -4.41 4.97 -15.82
N MET A 352 -3.73 6.10 -15.58
CA MET A 352 -2.57 6.48 -16.41
C MET A 352 -1.45 5.44 -16.32
N GLU A 353 -1.20 4.92 -15.09
CA GLU A 353 -0.17 3.90 -14.85
C GLU A 353 -0.47 2.59 -15.59
N ILE A 354 -1.70 2.08 -15.55
CA ILE A 354 -2.02 0.81 -16.21
C ILE A 354 -1.98 0.90 -17.74
N PHE A 355 -2.27 2.07 -18.35
CA PHE A 355 -2.10 2.28 -19.78
C PHE A 355 -0.62 2.37 -20.17
N LYS A 356 0.19 3.07 -19.39
CA LYS A 356 1.64 3.13 -19.58
C LYS A 356 2.26 1.72 -19.51
N ASP A 357 1.95 0.99 -18.43
CA ASP A 357 2.46 -0.36 -18.22
C ASP A 357 1.98 -1.33 -19.32
N GLY A 358 0.69 -1.23 -19.71
CA GLY A 358 0.11 -2.03 -20.79
C GLY A 358 0.72 -1.76 -22.15
N SER A 359 1.27 -0.56 -22.37
CA SER A 359 2.01 -0.18 -23.57
C SER A 359 3.49 -0.61 -23.54
N GLY A 360 3.97 -1.22 -22.44
CA GLY A 360 5.33 -1.72 -22.30
C GLY A 360 6.40 -0.66 -22.04
N PHE A 361 6.02 0.56 -21.65
CA PHE A 361 6.97 1.64 -21.35
C PHE A 361 7.43 1.58 -19.89
N PHE A 362 8.58 0.93 -19.67
CA PHE A 362 9.22 0.79 -18.35
C PHE A 362 10.56 1.55 -18.25
N ASP A 363 10.88 2.34 -19.25
CA ASP A 363 12.11 3.14 -19.34
C ASP A 363 12.01 4.52 -18.66
N ASP A 364 10.87 4.81 -18.04
CA ASP A 364 10.57 6.05 -17.31
C ASP A 364 11.13 6.09 -15.88
N ILE A 365 12.22 5.36 -15.60
CA ILE A 365 12.85 5.27 -14.26
C ILE A 365 13.16 6.64 -13.65
N GLN A 366 13.45 7.63 -14.48
CA GLN A 366 13.75 8.99 -14.04
C GLN A 366 12.56 9.67 -13.35
N LEU A 367 11.32 9.39 -13.77
CA LEU A 367 10.14 10.04 -13.22
C LEU A 367 9.88 9.67 -11.75
N PRO A 368 9.82 8.38 -11.35
CA PRO A 368 9.71 8.00 -9.95
C PRO A 368 10.88 8.48 -9.08
N ILE A 369 12.11 8.50 -9.62
CA ILE A 369 13.27 9.02 -8.89
C ILE A 369 13.13 10.53 -8.67
N SER A 370 12.75 11.28 -9.70
CA SER A 370 12.51 12.73 -9.58
C SER A 370 11.36 13.02 -8.59
N GLU A 371 10.27 12.25 -8.63
CA GLU A 371 9.16 12.33 -7.67
C GLU A 371 9.68 12.17 -6.23
N ALA A 372 10.53 11.16 -6.00
CA ALA A 372 11.12 10.90 -4.69
C ALA A 372 12.03 12.02 -4.21
N VAL A 373 12.92 12.51 -5.08
CA VAL A 373 13.87 13.58 -4.73
C VAL A 373 13.11 14.89 -4.46
N ILE A 374 12.18 15.27 -5.31
CA ILE A 374 11.37 16.48 -5.13
C ILE A 374 10.55 16.40 -3.83
N ASN A 375 9.89 15.25 -3.59
CA ASN A 375 9.16 15.01 -2.36
C ASN A 375 10.07 15.21 -1.14
N PHE A 376 11.19 14.52 -1.09
CA PHE A 376 12.10 14.55 0.04
C PHE A 376 12.64 15.96 0.32
N VAL A 377 13.13 16.64 -0.72
CA VAL A 377 13.70 17.99 -0.62
C VAL A 377 12.63 19.00 -0.15
N LEU A 378 11.47 19.02 -0.82
CA LEU A 378 10.39 19.93 -0.47
C LEU A 378 9.86 19.66 0.94
N SER A 379 9.71 18.39 1.33
CA SER A 379 9.24 18.03 2.68
C SER A 379 10.21 18.47 3.75
N ILE A 380 11.54 18.32 3.55
CA ILE A 380 12.56 18.79 4.51
C ILE A 380 12.55 20.32 4.62
N ILE A 381 12.40 21.04 3.52
CA ILE A 381 12.36 22.49 3.55
C ILE A 381 11.08 22.97 4.24
N LEU A 382 9.93 22.48 3.76
CA LEU A 382 8.64 22.99 4.24
C LEU A 382 8.28 22.56 5.66
N VAL A 383 8.80 21.43 6.17
CA VAL A 383 8.53 21.02 7.56
C VAL A 383 9.10 22.02 8.57
N GLN A 384 10.17 22.72 8.23
CA GLN A 384 10.79 23.71 9.11
C GLN A 384 9.92 24.97 9.29
N TYR A 385 9.09 25.31 8.29
CA TYR A 385 8.25 26.50 8.31
C TYR A 385 6.81 26.24 8.72
N VAL A 386 6.23 25.13 8.25
CA VAL A 386 4.79 24.86 8.43
C VAL A 386 4.51 23.47 9.03
N GLY A 387 5.51 22.83 9.61
CA GLY A 387 5.37 21.56 10.33
C GLY A 387 4.79 20.43 9.47
N LEU A 388 3.81 19.70 10.01
CA LEU A 388 3.18 18.55 9.32
C LEU A 388 2.57 18.93 7.97
N ASN A 389 1.97 20.12 7.86
CA ASN A 389 1.46 20.60 6.59
C ASN A 389 2.53 20.61 5.51
N GLY A 390 3.78 20.99 5.86
CA GLY A 390 4.90 21.06 4.95
C GLY A 390 5.28 19.72 4.34
N ILE A 391 5.27 18.66 5.13
CA ILE A 391 5.55 17.31 4.65
C ILE A 391 4.50 16.88 3.63
N ILE A 392 3.22 17.10 3.93
CA ILE A 392 2.12 16.70 3.06
C ILE A 392 2.09 17.56 1.78
N ILE A 393 2.37 18.86 1.89
CA ILE A 393 2.48 19.77 0.74
C ILE A 393 3.64 19.35 -0.17
N GLY A 394 4.80 18.95 0.39
CA GLY A 394 5.92 18.42 -0.38
C GLY A 394 5.52 17.19 -1.19
N THR A 395 4.76 16.27 -0.58
CA THR A 395 4.22 15.09 -1.26
C THR A 395 3.22 15.45 -2.35
N ILE A 396 2.30 16.38 -2.09
CA ILE A 396 1.34 16.86 -3.10
C ILE A 396 2.07 17.54 -4.26
N ALA A 397 3.03 18.41 -3.98
CA ALA A 397 3.76 19.14 -5.01
C ALA A 397 4.56 18.20 -5.93
N SER A 398 5.28 17.22 -5.38
CA SER A 398 5.99 16.21 -6.17
C SER A 398 5.02 15.39 -7.04
N ASN A 399 3.90 14.97 -6.45
CA ASN A 399 2.85 14.24 -7.17
C ASN A 399 2.26 15.08 -8.32
N VAL A 400 1.98 16.36 -8.10
CA VAL A 400 1.46 17.26 -9.15
C VAL A 400 2.46 17.42 -10.27
N LEU A 401 3.73 17.69 -9.97
CA LEU A 401 4.77 17.89 -10.98
C LEU A 401 4.99 16.64 -11.83
N ILE A 402 5.00 15.46 -11.22
CA ILE A 402 5.30 14.22 -11.94
C ILE A 402 4.04 13.60 -12.53
N ILE A 403 2.94 13.47 -11.76
CA ILE A 403 1.75 12.73 -12.16
C ILE A 403 0.84 13.55 -13.08
N PHE A 404 0.75 14.88 -12.85
CA PHE A 404 -0.12 15.75 -13.67
C PHE A 404 0.63 16.56 -14.72
N ILE A 405 1.98 16.57 -14.74
CA ILE A 405 2.73 17.29 -15.75
C ILE A 405 3.64 16.33 -16.54
N ALA A 406 4.68 15.79 -15.93
CA ALA A 406 5.71 15.05 -16.67
C ALA A 406 5.20 13.73 -17.27
N LYS A 407 4.51 12.91 -16.47
CA LYS A 407 4.04 11.60 -16.90
C LYS A 407 2.97 11.66 -17.99
N PRO A 408 1.92 12.52 -17.90
CA PRO A 408 0.93 12.62 -18.96
C PRO A 408 1.50 13.10 -20.29
N ILE A 409 2.46 14.04 -20.28
CA ILE A 409 3.14 14.50 -21.49
C ILE A 409 3.80 13.32 -22.21
N MET A 410 4.50 12.46 -21.46
CA MET A 410 5.14 11.27 -21.99
C MET A 410 4.10 10.25 -22.51
N VAL A 411 3.07 9.94 -21.71
CA VAL A 411 2.05 8.95 -22.06
C VAL A 411 1.22 9.39 -23.27
N PHE A 412 0.81 10.66 -23.34
CA PHE A 412 0.07 11.17 -24.49
C PHE A 412 0.85 11.04 -25.79
N LYS A 413 2.13 11.39 -25.78
CA LYS A 413 2.99 11.25 -26.94
C LYS A 413 3.26 9.81 -27.32
N ARG A 414 3.63 8.95 -26.36
CA ARG A 414 4.14 7.59 -26.64
C ARG A 414 3.01 6.55 -26.75
N CYS A 415 2.01 6.61 -25.86
CA CYS A 415 0.94 5.61 -25.84
C CYS A 415 -0.19 5.94 -26.82
N PHE A 416 -0.54 7.23 -26.97
CA PHE A 416 -1.73 7.66 -27.69
C PHE A 416 -1.42 8.38 -29.02
N ASP A 417 -0.16 8.76 -29.26
CA ASP A 417 0.24 9.59 -30.40
C ASP A 417 -0.56 10.93 -30.46
N ARG A 418 -0.65 11.59 -29.31
CA ARG A 418 -1.40 12.85 -29.11
C ARG A 418 -0.51 13.96 -28.57
N ASN A 419 -0.92 15.19 -28.86
CA ASN A 419 -0.21 16.39 -28.41
C ASN A 419 -0.52 16.73 -26.95
N THR A 420 0.40 17.45 -26.30
CA THR A 420 0.22 18.02 -24.95
C THR A 420 -1.00 18.94 -24.87
N LYS A 421 -1.39 19.61 -25.97
CA LYS A 421 -2.59 20.45 -26.02
C LYS A 421 -3.88 19.66 -25.74
N ASP A 422 -3.99 18.44 -26.27
CA ASP A 422 -5.14 17.56 -26.01
C ASP A 422 -5.22 17.20 -24.53
N TYR A 423 -4.07 16.92 -23.90
CA TYR A 423 -3.98 16.69 -22.46
C TYR A 423 -4.51 17.90 -21.67
N ILE A 424 -3.98 19.10 -21.91
CA ILE A 424 -4.36 20.31 -21.19
C ILE A 424 -5.87 20.58 -21.32
N LYS A 425 -6.45 20.40 -22.50
CA LYS A 425 -7.89 20.56 -22.73
C LYS A 425 -8.73 19.57 -21.91
N ILE A 426 -8.33 18.31 -21.87
CA ILE A 426 -9.06 17.27 -21.13
C ILE A 426 -8.97 17.52 -19.63
N TYR A 427 -7.77 17.77 -19.10
CA TYR A 427 -7.58 18.00 -17.68
C TYR A 427 -8.11 19.34 -17.20
N GLY A 428 -8.16 20.35 -18.07
CA GLY A 428 -8.88 21.62 -17.80
C GLY A 428 -10.38 21.37 -17.58
N ASN A 429 -11.02 20.55 -18.42
CA ASN A 429 -12.41 20.14 -18.22
C ASN A 429 -12.59 19.30 -16.94
N TYR A 430 -11.64 18.43 -16.61
CA TYR A 430 -11.67 17.66 -15.36
C TYR A 430 -11.59 18.56 -14.13
N LEU A 431 -10.77 19.61 -14.15
CA LEU A 431 -10.69 20.59 -13.08
C LEU A 431 -12.04 21.26 -12.84
N ILE A 432 -12.74 21.66 -13.90
CA ILE A 432 -14.08 22.23 -13.79
C ILE A 432 -15.04 21.24 -13.14
N LEU A 433 -15.04 19.97 -13.59
CA LEU A 433 -15.89 18.91 -13.00
C LEU A 433 -15.58 18.70 -11.52
N ILE A 434 -14.30 18.69 -11.12
CA ILE A 434 -13.88 18.56 -9.71
C ILE A 434 -14.44 19.71 -8.89
N ILE A 435 -14.19 20.96 -9.33
CA ILE A 435 -14.59 22.16 -8.59
C ILE A 435 -16.12 22.22 -8.44
N VAL A 436 -16.85 22.02 -9.55
CA VAL A 436 -18.33 22.04 -9.53
C VAL A 436 -18.86 20.93 -8.64
N SER A 437 -18.33 19.71 -8.73
CA SER A 437 -18.75 18.59 -7.87
C SER A 437 -18.52 18.89 -6.40
N LEU A 438 -17.32 19.36 -6.01
CA LEU A 438 -16.99 19.64 -4.62
C LEU A 438 -17.82 20.79 -4.04
N LEU A 439 -18.03 21.87 -4.82
CA LEU A 439 -18.86 23.00 -4.40
C LEU A 439 -20.32 22.58 -4.23
N SER A 440 -20.86 21.85 -5.21
CA SER A 440 -22.25 21.35 -5.15
C SER A 440 -22.47 20.39 -3.98
N CYS A 441 -21.54 19.44 -3.77
CA CYS A 441 -21.61 18.52 -2.61
C CYS A 441 -21.59 19.30 -1.28
N ASN A 442 -20.66 20.25 -1.13
CA ASN A 442 -20.60 21.06 0.08
C ASN A 442 -21.85 21.92 0.28
N TYR A 443 -22.42 22.48 -0.80
CA TYR A 443 -23.63 23.28 -0.74
C TYR A 443 -24.84 22.44 -0.30
N ILE A 444 -25.07 21.29 -0.91
CA ILE A 444 -26.19 20.41 -0.59
C ILE A 444 -26.09 19.92 0.85
N LEU A 445 -24.89 19.53 1.31
CA LEU A 445 -24.69 19.04 2.67
C LEU A 445 -24.91 20.11 3.76
N LYS A 446 -24.94 21.40 3.43
CA LYS A 446 -25.31 22.44 4.41
C LYS A 446 -26.79 22.38 4.81
N PHE A 447 -27.65 21.91 3.92
CA PHE A 447 -29.10 21.83 4.17
C PHE A 447 -29.55 20.50 4.78
N ILE A 448 -28.64 19.54 4.89
CA ILE A 448 -28.97 18.21 5.41
C ILE A 448 -28.32 18.07 6.80
N PRO A 449 -29.12 17.95 7.85
CA PRO A 449 -28.61 17.78 9.21
C PRO A 449 -27.90 16.43 9.33
N LEU A 450 -26.58 16.45 9.46
CA LEU A 450 -25.83 15.25 9.84
C LEU A 450 -25.99 15.02 11.35
N LYS A 451 -26.17 13.77 11.75
CA LYS A 451 -26.25 13.41 13.17
C LYS A 451 -24.93 13.70 13.88
N ASN A 452 -25.01 14.15 15.13
CA ASN A 452 -23.85 14.14 16.00
C ASN A 452 -23.40 12.69 16.19
N VAL A 453 -22.12 12.43 15.94
CA VAL A 453 -21.59 11.06 15.93
C VAL A 453 -21.17 10.66 17.33
N ASN A 454 -22.03 9.94 18.03
CA ASN A 454 -21.77 9.38 19.36
C ASN A 454 -21.58 7.86 19.31
N SER A 455 -21.96 7.21 18.21
CA SER A 455 -21.88 5.76 18.02
C SER A 455 -21.43 5.39 16.60
N TRP A 456 -20.98 4.14 16.43
CA TRP A 456 -20.71 3.58 15.12
C TRP A 456 -21.94 3.57 14.21
N PHE A 457 -23.12 3.43 14.78
CA PHE A 457 -24.36 3.46 14.03
C PHE A 457 -24.64 4.84 13.44
N ASP A 458 -24.44 5.93 14.22
CA ASP A 458 -24.57 7.30 13.73
C ASP A 458 -23.55 7.60 12.61
N TRP A 459 -22.33 7.10 12.77
CA TRP A 459 -21.30 7.24 11.76
C TRP A 459 -21.68 6.54 10.45
N ILE A 460 -22.25 5.32 10.51
CA ILE A 460 -22.74 4.59 9.33
C ILE A 460 -23.88 5.35 8.65
N ILE A 461 -24.85 5.87 9.39
CA ILE A 461 -25.94 6.66 8.85
C ILE A 461 -25.38 7.89 8.11
N ASN A 462 -24.51 8.65 8.75
CA ASN A 462 -23.85 9.80 8.10
C ASN A 462 -23.06 9.37 6.87
N GLY A 463 -22.42 8.22 6.93
CA GLY A 463 -21.69 7.63 5.79
C GLY A 463 -22.60 7.34 4.60
N VAL A 464 -23.77 6.76 4.84
CA VAL A 464 -24.79 6.50 3.80
C VAL A 464 -25.31 7.81 3.23
N ILE A 465 -25.64 8.80 4.07
CA ILE A 465 -26.13 10.11 3.63
C ILE A 465 -25.08 10.83 2.78
N VAL A 466 -23.86 11.00 3.30
CA VAL A 466 -22.77 11.69 2.58
C VAL A 466 -22.41 10.93 1.31
N GLY A 467 -22.35 9.60 1.36
CA GLY A 467 -22.05 8.77 0.22
C GLY A 467 -23.07 8.87 -0.90
N SER A 468 -24.37 8.78 -0.55
CA SER A 468 -25.46 8.90 -1.53
C SER A 468 -25.53 10.29 -2.17
N ILE A 469 -25.42 11.34 -1.36
CA ILE A 469 -25.42 12.72 -1.86
C ILE A 469 -24.24 12.94 -2.80
N THR A 470 -23.04 12.55 -2.37
CA THR A 470 -21.83 12.72 -3.18
C THR A 470 -21.93 11.93 -4.49
N PHE A 471 -22.41 10.69 -4.44
CA PHE A 471 -22.60 9.86 -5.62
C PHE A 471 -23.59 10.51 -6.60
N ILE A 472 -24.78 10.90 -6.12
CA ILE A 472 -25.82 11.53 -6.96
C ILE A 472 -25.33 12.85 -7.56
N THR A 473 -24.70 13.70 -6.74
CA THR A 473 -24.19 14.99 -7.20
C THR A 473 -23.10 14.83 -8.27
N VAL A 474 -22.11 13.97 -8.02
CA VAL A 474 -21.05 13.67 -8.99
C VAL A 474 -21.67 13.09 -10.27
N PHE A 475 -22.60 12.15 -10.14
CA PHE A 475 -23.30 11.57 -11.31
C PHE A 475 -24.01 12.65 -12.14
N ILE A 476 -24.77 13.55 -11.52
CA ILE A 476 -25.48 14.63 -12.22
C ILE A 476 -24.50 15.59 -12.90
N VAL A 477 -23.45 16.03 -12.19
CA VAL A 477 -22.44 16.94 -12.73
C VAL A 477 -21.73 16.28 -13.93
N PHE A 478 -21.43 14.99 -13.85
CA PHE A 478 -20.74 14.25 -14.91
C PHE A 478 -21.61 13.99 -16.14
N LEU A 479 -22.94 14.08 -16.04
CA LEU A 479 -23.83 14.05 -17.21
C LEU A 479 -23.58 15.21 -18.19
N SER A 480 -22.97 16.31 -17.75
CA SER A 480 -22.53 17.40 -18.65
C SER A 480 -21.37 16.97 -19.55
N ASN A 481 -20.58 15.97 -19.16
CA ASN A 481 -19.40 15.52 -19.90
C ASN A 481 -19.77 14.47 -20.97
N LYS A 482 -19.27 14.69 -22.22
CA LYS A 482 -19.56 13.83 -23.37
C LYS A 482 -19.01 12.39 -23.15
N ASP A 483 -17.81 12.24 -22.59
CA ASP A 483 -17.17 10.93 -22.41
C ASP A 483 -17.93 10.10 -21.39
N PHE A 484 -18.43 10.72 -20.34
CA PHE A 484 -19.27 10.06 -19.34
C PHE A 484 -20.61 9.59 -19.93
N ARG A 485 -21.25 10.44 -20.72
CA ARG A 485 -22.50 10.06 -21.42
C ARG A 485 -22.29 8.89 -22.39
N ASN A 486 -21.18 8.89 -23.13
CA ASN A 486 -20.82 7.79 -24.02
C ASN A 486 -20.67 6.47 -23.26
N ASN A 487 -20.06 6.48 -22.06
CA ASN A 487 -19.99 5.28 -21.23
C ASN A 487 -21.37 4.74 -20.85
N LEU A 488 -22.31 5.62 -20.50
CA LEU A 488 -23.69 5.22 -20.17
C LEU A 488 -24.40 4.60 -21.39
N LEU A 489 -24.17 5.13 -22.58
CA LEU A 489 -24.74 4.56 -23.82
C LEU A 489 -24.17 3.18 -24.14
N LEU A 490 -22.87 2.97 -23.94
CA LEU A 490 -22.24 1.65 -24.12
C LEU A 490 -22.81 0.61 -23.16
N LEU A 491 -23.14 0.97 -21.93
CA LEU A 491 -23.78 0.08 -20.98
C LEU A 491 -25.24 -0.28 -21.39
N ARG A 492 -25.93 0.61 -22.09
CA ARG A 492 -27.27 0.34 -22.63
C ARG A 492 -27.23 -0.48 -23.92
N GLY A 493 -26.21 -0.31 -24.76
CA GLY A 493 -26.09 -1.00 -26.06
C GLY A 493 -25.70 -2.48 -25.97
N ASN A 494 -25.09 -2.94 -24.86
CA ASN A 494 -24.74 -4.35 -24.66
C ASN A 494 -25.92 -5.25 -24.21
N LYS A 495 -27.17 -4.79 -24.31
CA LYS A 495 -28.39 -5.59 -24.08
C LYS A 495 -29.04 -6.07 -25.38
N LYS A 496 -28.29 -6.09 -26.52
CA LYS A 496 -28.73 -6.76 -27.72
C LYS A 496 -27.81 -7.92 -28.06
#